data_921e35e06e0e332e0c4a41818912e426
#
_entry.id   921e35e06e0e332e0c4a41818912e426
#
_cell.length_a   1.000
_cell.length_b   1.000
_cell.length_c   1.000
_cell.angle_alpha   90.00
_cell.angle_beta   90.00
_cell.angle_gamma   90.00
#
_symmetry.space_group_name_H-M   'P 1'
#
loop_
_entity.id
_entity.type
_entity.pdbx_description
1 polymer ?
#
loop_
_entity_poly.entity_id
_entity_poly.type
_entity_poly.pdbx_seq_one_letter_code
_entity_poly.pdbx_strand_id
1 'polypeptide(L)'
;MRLLRFLAPLSLALAAGLPAQEHAPAPKRPIDWPALEREGVAVLRDYLRVNSTNPPGSELEAARFLRDFLAKEGIEAQILDTVELGAGRANLYARVKGNGSKRAIALVHHMDVVPAAASSWSVPPFSGMLRDGFIYGRGALDMKSEGIAQLMAVVALKRGGVPLTRDLVIIANPDEEWGSTGALTFADKHADLLRDVEFLFTEGGTNSVRNDTLLFRGIGVSEKRTFWQRLTVRGTPSHASRPTKDNPVPRLVAALDRLAKYETPLHVTPGVDRYFRDISRDYPGERGQWLRNVSSSLADPRAREWILSDVYWNAILRNTISLTGLQGSNKTNVIPPEASAEVDIRLLPDQNPDSVLATLKAVVADTAVRFTPLIVPKTPFESETNTDFFRAVERVSREHDPRAFVTSTMLTGATDRPMYRRLGIQVYGVDPFRTNDVDFQRGVHGND
;
A
#
# COMPACT_ATOMS: atom_id res chain seq x y z
N MET A 1 -51.41 -57.38 32.15
CA MET A 1 -52.37 -56.23 32.19
C MET A 1 -51.59 -54.94 32.35
N ARG A 2 -51.81 -54.01 31.49
CA ARG A 2 -51.36 -52.64 31.31
C ARG A 2 -50.26 -52.41 30.26
N LEU A 3 -50.76 -51.90 29.11
CA LEU A 3 -49.99 -51.22 28.01
C LEU A 3 -49.33 -49.93 28.54
N LEU A 4 -48.08 -49.69 28.15
CA LEU A 4 -47.52 -48.38 28.14
C LEU A 4 -47.17 -48.02 26.70
N ARG A 5 -47.83 -46.99 26.19
CA ARG A 5 -47.58 -46.37 24.88
C ARG A 5 -46.32 -45.48 25.00
N PHE A 6 -45.32 -45.72 24.16
CA PHE A 6 -44.24 -44.78 23.93
C PHE A 6 -44.66 -43.80 22.82
N LEU A 7 -44.77 -42.52 23.18
CA LEU A 7 -44.82 -41.39 22.27
C LEU A 7 -43.36 -40.95 22.01
N ALA A 8 -42.89 -41.14 20.80
CA ALA A 8 -41.65 -40.54 20.33
C ALA A 8 -41.92 -39.11 19.87
N PRO A 9 -41.09 -38.10 20.26
CA PRO A 9 -41.18 -36.78 19.67
C PRO A 9 -40.47 -36.77 18.31
N LEU A 10 -41.23 -36.36 17.29
CA LEU A 10 -40.75 -36.10 15.94
C LEU A 10 -39.93 -34.81 15.98
N SER A 11 -38.59 -34.95 16.04
CA SER A 11 -37.67 -33.82 15.90
C SER A 11 -37.59 -33.44 14.43
N LEU A 12 -38.31 -32.37 14.06
CA LEU A 12 -38.13 -31.70 12.79
C LEU A 12 -36.77 -30.97 12.82
N ALA A 13 -35.76 -31.61 12.28
CA ALA A 13 -34.49 -30.94 12.00
C ALA A 13 -34.72 -30.00 10.81
N LEU A 14 -34.87 -28.69 11.09
CA LEU A 14 -34.69 -27.66 10.08
C LEU A 14 -33.21 -27.71 9.64
N ALA A 15 -32.92 -28.36 8.53
CA ALA A 15 -31.69 -28.20 7.80
C ALA A 15 -31.71 -26.78 7.21
N ALA A 16 -31.18 -25.82 7.96
CA ALA A 16 -30.80 -24.55 7.40
C ALA A 16 -29.71 -24.84 6.34
N GLY A 17 -30.10 -24.79 5.07
CA GLY A 17 -29.19 -24.95 3.97
C GLY A 17 -28.11 -23.88 4.07
N LEU A 18 -26.87 -24.30 4.34
CA LEU A 18 -25.69 -23.46 4.13
C LEU A 18 -25.73 -23.01 2.66
N PRO A 19 -25.51 -21.73 2.36
CA PRO A 19 -25.44 -21.29 0.99
C PRO A 19 -24.36 -22.10 0.27
N ALA A 20 -24.72 -22.64 -0.90
CA ALA A 20 -23.82 -23.41 -1.74
C ALA A 20 -22.53 -22.60 -1.94
N GLN A 21 -21.40 -23.16 -1.54
CA GLN A 21 -20.11 -22.56 -1.82
C GLN A 21 -19.98 -22.47 -3.35
N GLU A 22 -19.99 -21.24 -3.88
CA GLU A 22 -19.64 -21.00 -5.29
C GLU A 22 -18.16 -21.39 -5.46
N HIS A 23 -17.91 -22.61 -5.91
CA HIS A 23 -16.59 -22.99 -6.34
C HIS A 23 -16.24 -22.22 -7.62
N ALA A 24 -15.01 -21.70 -7.68
CA ALA A 24 -14.52 -21.14 -8.92
C ALA A 24 -14.61 -22.19 -10.05
N PRO A 25 -15.01 -21.81 -11.28
CA PRO A 25 -15.10 -22.75 -12.37
C PRO A 25 -13.75 -23.41 -12.64
N ALA A 26 -13.74 -24.73 -12.78
CA ALA A 26 -12.52 -25.49 -13.03
C ALA A 26 -11.93 -25.13 -14.41
N PRO A 27 -10.60 -25.14 -14.54
CA PRO A 27 -9.95 -24.92 -15.84
C PRO A 27 -10.33 -26.03 -16.81
N LYS A 28 -10.53 -25.68 -18.08
CA LYS A 28 -10.80 -26.63 -19.17
C LYS A 28 -9.57 -27.45 -19.54
N ARG A 29 -8.39 -26.93 -19.22
CA ARG A 29 -7.08 -27.56 -19.44
C ARG A 29 -6.29 -27.52 -18.13
N PRO A 30 -5.54 -28.56 -17.76
CA PRO A 30 -4.67 -28.54 -16.60
C PRO A 30 -3.68 -27.36 -16.71
N ILE A 31 -3.46 -26.69 -15.60
CA ILE A 31 -2.43 -25.64 -15.49
C ILE A 31 -1.16 -26.29 -14.97
N ASP A 32 -0.08 -26.22 -15.75
CA ASP A 32 1.26 -26.63 -15.32
C ASP A 32 1.89 -25.52 -14.46
N TRP A 33 1.57 -25.55 -13.16
CA TRP A 33 2.06 -24.54 -12.19
C TRP A 33 3.59 -24.46 -12.13
N PRO A 34 4.35 -25.59 -12.10
CA PRO A 34 5.80 -25.52 -12.12
C PRO A 34 6.40 -24.91 -13.38
N ALA A 35 5.80 -25.12 -14.55
CA ALA A 35 6.23 -24.45 -15.78
C ALA A 35 5.91 -22.96 -15.76
N LEU A 36 4.73 -22.60 -15.27
CA LEU A 36 4.29 -21.22 -15.15
C LEU A 36 5.16 -20.42 -14.16
N GLU A 37 5.55 -21.03 -13.05
CA GLU A 37 6.47 -20.43 -12.07
C GLU A 37 7.84 -20.15 -12.69
N ARG A 38 8.44 -21.14 -13.38
CA ARG A 38 9.72 -20.93 -14.08
C ARG A 38 9.65 -19.83 -15.14
N GLU A 39 8.54 -19.75 -15.87
CA GLU A 39 8.30 -18.71 -16.83
C GLU A 39 8.16 -17.35 -16.15
N GLY A 40 7.40 -17.25 -15.06
CA GLY A 40 7.24 -16.03 -14.27
C GLY A 40 8.56 -15.50 -13.73
N VAL A 41 9.44 -16.39 -13.22
CA VAL A 41 10.80 -16.03 -12.82
C VAL A 41 11.61 -15.47 -14.00
N ALA A 42 11.53 -16.10 -15.18
CA ALA A 42 12.26 -15.62 -16.35
C ALA A 42 11.74 -14.24 -16.81
N VAL A 43 10.42 -14.06 -16.89
CA VAL A 43 9.78 -12.81 -17.28
C VAL A 43 10.10 -11.70 -16.28
N LEU A 44 10.06 -11.97 -14.97
CA LEU A 44 10.45 -11.00 -13.94
C LEU A 44 11.90 -10.55 -14.12
N ARG A 45 12.82 -11.48 -14.33
CA ARG A 45 14.24 -11.16 -14.54
C ARG A 45 14.44 -10.29 -15.77
N ASP A 46 13.72 -10.54 -16.87
CA ASP A 46 13.77 -9.70 -18.06
C ASP A 46 13.13 -8.33 -17.81
N TYR A 47 12.04 -8.26 -17.05
CA TYR A 47 11.41 -7.00 -16.68
C TYR A 47 12.29 -6.15 -15.75
N LEU A 48 13.05 -6.76 -14.84
CA LEU A 48 14.01 -6.05 -13.99
C LEU A 48 15.19 -5.44 -14.78
N ARG A 49 15.50 -5.97 -15.97
CA ARG A 49 16.52 -5.38 -16.86
C ARG A 49 16.06 -4.10 -17.56
N VAL A 50 14.74 -3.87 -17.63
CA VAL A 50 14.21 -2.60 -18.10
C VAL A 50 14.40 -1.56 -17.00
N ASN A 51 15.34 -0.64 -17.22
CA ASN A 51 15.60 0.45 -16.27
C ASN A 51 14.52 1.52 -16.39
N SER A 52 13.61 1.55 -15.43
CA SER A 52 12.54 2.53 -15.29
C SER A 52 12.74 3.43 -14.08
N THR A 53 13.97 3.81 -13.80
CA THR A 53 14.32 4.72 -12.70
C THR A 53 13.58 6.05 -12.81
N ASN A 54 12.95 6.45 -11.73
CA ASN A 54 12.20 7.69 -11.61
C ASN A 54 12.72 8.52 -10.41
N PRO A 55 13.16 9.78 -10.58
CA PRO A 55 13.34 10.50 -11.84
C PRO A 55 14.52 9.98 -12.69
N PRO A 56 14.57 10.25 -14.03
CA PRO A 56 13.66 11.10 -14.80
C PRO A 56 12.39 10.39 -15.28
N GLY A 57 12.29 9.04 -15.18
CA GLY A 57 11.24 8.22 -15.72
C GLY A 57 11.55 7.72 -17.14
N SER A 58 11.35 6.41 -17.38
CA SER A 58 11.51 5.77 -18.70
C SER A 58 10.55 4.57 -18.81
N GLU A 59 9.34 4.73 -18.27
CA GLU A 59 8.34 3.67 -18.12
C GLU A 59 7.73 3.26 -19.46
N LEU A 60 7.89 4.08 -20.54
CA LEU A 60 7.44 3.71 -21.88
C LEU A 60 8.11 2.41 -22.37
N GLU A 61 9.38 2.18 -22.05
CA GLU A 61 10.06 0.92 -22.39
C GLU A 61 9.51 -0.25 -21.55
N ALA A 62 9.18 0.00 -20.29
CA ALA A 62 8.49 -0.96 -19.44
C ALA A 62 7.09 -1.30 -19.99
N ALA A 63 6.31 -0.30 -20.41
CA ALA A 63 5.01 -0.50 -21.04
C ALA A 63 5.10 -1.29 -22.37
N ARG A 64 6.14 -1.04 -23.19
CA ARG A 64 6.41 -1.82 -24.41
C ARG A 64 6.72 -3.27 -24.08
N PHE A 65 7.58 -3.52 -23.10
CA PHE A 65 7.91 -4.87 -22.65
C PHE A 65 6.64 -5.64 -22.22
N LEU A 66 5.80 -5.04 -21.40
CA LEU A 66 4.56 -5.64 -20.91
C LEU A 66 3.54 -5.87 -22.04
N ARG A 67 3.38 -4.90 -22.95
CA ARG A 67 2.53 -5.04 -24.15
C ARG A 67 2.97 -6.23 -24.99
N ASP A 68 4.26 -6.34 -25.27
CA ASP A 68 4.81 -7.40 -26.13
C ASP A 68 4.71 -8.78 -25.44
N PHE A 69 4.83 -8.83 -24.11
CA PHE A 69 4.55 -10.04 -23.33
C PHE A 69 3.07 -10.44 -23.46
N LEU A 70 2.14 -9.50 -23.23
CA LEU A 70 0.70 -9.76 -23.32
C LEU A 70 0.27 -10.16 -24.75
N ALA A 71 0.89 -9.57 -25.78
CA ALA A 71 0.62 -9.90 -27.17
C ALA A 71 0.97 -11.36 -27.52
N LYS A 72 2.05 -11.92 -26.95
CA LYS A 72 2.40 -13.35 -27.10
C LYS A 72 1.32 -14.26 -26.55
N GLU A 73 0.61 -13.81 -25.52
CA GLU A 73 -0.54 -14.51 -24.93
C GLU A 73 -1.86 -14.23 -25.65
N GLY A 74 -1.84 -13.48 -26.75
CA GLY A 74 -3.04 -13.05 -27.47
C GLY A 74 -3.94 -12.12 -26.64
N ILE A 75 -3.34 -11.31 -25.78
CA ILE A 75 -4.01 -10.25 -25.02
C ILE A 75 -3.59 -8.92 -25.63
N GLU A 76 -4.56 -8.20 -26.19
CA GLU A 76 -4.31 -6.86 -26.72
C GLU A 76 -4.12 -5.86 -25.58
N ALA A 77 -3.04 -5.08 -25.67
CA ALA A 77 -2.72 -4.03 -24.71
C ALA A 77 -2.44 -2.70 -25.43
N GLN A 78 -2.90 -1.63 -24.83
CA GLN A 78 -2.77 -0.25 -25.31
C GLN A 78 -1.75 0.51 -24.47
N ILE A 79 -0.87 1.25 -25.14
CA ILE A 79 0.02 2.23 -24.51
C ILE A 79 -0.68 3.59 -24.62
N LEU A 80 -0.92 4.25 -23.49
CA LEU A 80 -1.72 5.46 -23.35
C LEU A 80 -0.90 6.60 -22.75
N ASP A 81 -1.37 7.83 -22.93
CA ASP A 81 -0.92 9.04 -22.24
C ASP A 81 0.56 9.43 -22.45
N THR A 82 1.16 8.99 -23.58
CA THR A 82 2.56 9.29 -23.90
C THR A 82 2.85 10.79 -24.10
N VAL A 83 1.83 11.58 -24.42
CA VAL A 83 1.93 13.04 -24.60
C VAL A 83 1.73 13.75 -23.28
N GLU A 84 0.71 13.36 -22.53
CA GLU A 84 0.29 13.97 -21.26
C GLU A 84 1.32 13.79 -20.16
N LEU A 85 1.94 12.62 -20.11
CA LEU A 85 2.93 12.27 -19.10
C LEU A 85 4.36 12.71 -19.46
N GLY A 86 4.55 13.15 -20.71
CA GLY A 86 5.83 13.60 -21.22
C GLY A 86 6.70 12.48 -21.79
N ALA A 87 7.83 12.88 -22.33
CA ALA A 87 8.73 11.97 -23.03
C ALA A 87 9.22 10.83 -22.12
N GLY A 88 9.18 9.60 -22.63
CA GLY A 88 9.65 8.41 -21.94
C GLY A 88 8.65 7.79 -20.97
N ARG A 89 7.46 8.36 -20.76
CA ARG A 89 6.44 7.86 -19.86
C ARG A 89 5.19 7.38 -20.59
N ALA A 90 4.47 6.44 -20.05
CA ALA A 90 3.20 5.95 -20.56
C ALA A 90 2.44 5.14 -19.52
N ASN A 91 1.12 5.13 -19.61
CA ASN A 91 0.26 4.11 -19.01
C ASN A 91 0.12 2.92 -19.95
N LEU A 92 -0.12 1.72 -19.41
CA LEU A 92 -0.53 0.55 -20.15
C LEU A 92 -1.91 0.11 -19.66
N TYR A 93 -2.77 -0.27 -20.62
CA TYR A 93 -4.10 -0.81 -20.36
C TYR A 93 -4.34 -2.06 -21.19
N ALA A 94 -4.90 -3.10 -20.57
CA ALA A 94 -5.41 -4.27 -21.26
C ALA A 94 -6.68 -4.80 -20.59
N ARG A 95 -7.51 -5.53 -21.32
CA ARG A 95 -8.74 -6.12 -20.79
C ARG A 95 -8.97 -7.53 -21.38
N VAL A 96 -9.08 -8.49 -20.48
CA VAL A 96 -9.51 -9.86 -20.80
C VAL A 96 -11.00 -9.99 -20.49
N LYS A 97 -11.79 -10.35 -21.50
CA LYS A 97 -13.24 -10.45 -21.38
C LYS A 97 -13.68 -11.70 -20.65
N GLY A 98 -14.58 -11.51 -19.70
CA GLY A 98 -15.41 -12.53 -19.09
C GLY A 98 -16.80 -12.59 -19.75
N ASN A 99 -17.75 -13.27 -19.11
CA ASN A 99 -19.14 -13.33 -19.60
C ASN A 99 -19.99 -12.13 -19.15
N GLY A 100 -19.42 -11.20 -18.35
CA GLY A 100 -20.07 -9.99 -17.90
C GLY A 100 -21.17 -10.19 -16.84
N SER A 101 -21.31 -11.37 -16.25
CA SER A 101 -22.34 -11.62 -15.23
C SER A 101 -22.03 -10.95 -13.87
N LYS A 102 -20.76 -10.59 -13.64
CA LYS A 102 -20.30 -9.77 -12.51
C LYS A 102 -19.45 -8.61 -13.03
N ARG A 103 -19.37 -7.52 -12.26
CA ARG A 103 -18.55 -6.34 -12.57
C ARG A 103 -17.07 -6.71 -12.61
N ALA A 104 -16.27 -5.94 -13.37
CA ALA A 104 -14.85 -6.20 -13.60
C ALA A 104 -13.99 -6.10 -12.32
N ILE A 105 -12.81 -6.72 -12.40
CA ILE A 105 -11.72 -6.56 -11.41
C ILE A 105 -10.51 -5.97 -12.13
N ALA A 106 -9.87 -4.95 -11.54
CA ALA A 106 -8.63 -4.38 -12.02
C ALA A 106 -7.43 -4.87 -11.20
N LEU A 107 -6.36 -5.20 -11.92
CA LEU A 107 -5.04 -5.53 -11.42
C LEU A 107 -4.13 -4.37 -11.80
N VAL A 108 -3.55 -3.71 -10.83
CA VAL A 108 -2.76 -2.50 -11.06
C VAL A 108 -1.38 -2.66 -10.47
N HIS A 109 -0.35 -2.22 -11.20
CA HIS A 109 1.00 -2.09 -10.66
C HIS A 109 1.68 -0.86 -11.25
N HIS A 110 2.67 -0.30 -10.52
CA HIS A 110 3.52 0.72 -11.08
C HIS A 110 4.74 0.12 -11.77
N MET A 111 5.25 0.82 -12.78
CA MET A 111 6.36 0.38 -13.61
C MET A 111 7.68 1.02 -13.20
N ASP A 112 7.62 2.20 -12.59
CA ASP A 112 8.80 2.95 -12.17
C ASP A 112 9.43 2.37 -10.91
N VAL A 113 10.65 2.77 -10.67
CA VAL A 113 11.43 2.35 -9.51
C VAL A 113 12.30 3.51 -9.03
N VAL A 114 12.56 3.58 -7.71
CA VAL A 114 13.46 4.59 -7.15
C VAL A 114 14.90 4.43 -7.68
N PRO A 115 15.73 5.50 -7.67
CA PRO A 115 17.13 5.43 -8.09
C PRO A 115 17.94 4.38 -7.33
N ALA A 116 18.90 3.78 -8.00
CA ALA A 116 19.83 2.82 -7.44
C ALA A 116 21.28 3.19 -7.77
N ALA A 117 22.08 3.45 -6.74
CA ALA A 117 23.52 3.70 -6.91
C ALA A 117 24.26 2.36 -7.05
N ALA A 118 24.75 2.02 -8.23
CA ALA A 118 25.38 0.74 -8.53
C ALA A 118 26.55 0.39 -7.58
N SER A 119 27.25 1.39 -7.06
CA SER A 119 28.33 1.20 -6.07
C SER A 119 27.89 0.67 -4.71
N SER A 120 26.59 0.74 -4.42
CA SER A 120 25.99 0.28 -3.16
C SER A 120 25.35 -1.12 -3.28
N TRP A 121 25.47 -1.78 -4.44
CA TRP A 121 24.90 -3.09 -4.71
C TRP A 121 25.97 -4.15 -4.87
N SER A 122 25.73 -5.38 -4.42
CA SER A 122 26.62 -6.53 -4.63
C SER A 122 26.56 -7.09 -6.05
N VAL A 123 25.49 -6.75 -6.80
CA VAL A 123 25.28 -7.07 -8.22
C VAL A 123 24.74 -5.82 -8.94
N PRO A 124 24.85 -5.70 -10.27
CA PRO A 124 24.23 -4.56 -10.96
C PRO A 124 22.72 -4.48 -10.70
N PRO A 125 22.16 -3.32 -10.28
CA PRO A 125 20.79 -3.19 -9.84
C PRO A 125 19.71 -3.48 -10.90
N PHE A 126 20.08 -3.51 -12.18
CA PHE A 126 19.19 -3.86 -13.30
C PHE A 126 19.66 -5.13 -14.02
N SER A 127 20.33 -6.06 -13.33
CA SER A 127 20.77 -7.32 -13.94
C SER A 127 19.69 -8.41 -13.98
N GLY A 128 18.70 -8.37 -13.07
CA GLY A 128 17.76 -9.48 -12.86
C GLY A 128 18.50 -10.78 -12.53
N MET A 129 19.59 -10.67 -11.76
CA MET A 129 20.44 -11.84 -11.45
C MET A 129 19.71 -12.80 -10.54
N LEU A 130 19.72 -14.08 -10.90
CA LEU A 130 19.31 -15.18 -10.00
C LEU A 130 20.59 -15.76 -9.37
N ARG A 131 20.71 -15.63 -8.05
CA ARG A 131 21.85 -16.15 -7.28
C ARG A 131 21.36 -16.67 -5.92
N ASP A 132 21.79 -17.85 -5.54
CA ASP A 132 21.46 -18.46 -4.24
C ASP A 132 19.95 -18.53 -3.93
N GLY A 133 19.12 -18.71 -4.97
CA GLY A 133 17.67 -18.79 -4.84
C GLY A 133 16.96 -17.41 -4.79
N PHE A 134 17.69 -16.30 -4.86
CA PHE A 134 17.14 -14.94 -4.85
C PHE A 134 17.26 -14.25 -6.21
N ILE A 135 16.26 -13.47 -6.56
CA ILE A 135 16.29 -12.59 -7.74
C ILE A 135 16.69 -11.19 -7.25
N TYR A 136 17.84 -10.72 -7.74
CA TYR A 136 18.38 -9.40 -7.40
C TYR A 136 18.01 -8.37 -8.45
N GLY A 137 17.49 -7.24 -8.00
CA GLY A 137 17.22 -6.10 -8.87
C GLY A 137 16.36 -5.02 -8.23
N ARG A 138 16.62 -3.76 -8.55
CA ARG A 138 15.76 -2.65 -8.16
C ARG A 138 14.35 -2.87 -8.76
N GLY A 139 13.31 -2.80 -7.92
CA GLY A 139 11.95 -3.14 -8.29
C GLY A 139 11.58 -4.62 -8.10
N ALA A 140 12.51 -5.46 -7.60
CA ALA A 140 12.19 -6.86 -7.33
C ALA A 140 11.17 -7.03 -6.20
N LEU A 141 11.15 -6.15 -5.20
CA LEU A 141 10.13 -6.09 -4.15
C LEU A 141 9.06 -5.05 -4.47
N ASP A 142 9.43 -3.88 -4.93
CA ASP A 142 8.58 -2.72 -5.17
C ASP A 142 8.63 -2.30 -6.64
N MET A 143 7.58 -2.59 -7.47
CA MET A 143 6.62 -3.68 -7.26
C MET A 143 6.52 -4.56 -8.53
N LYS A 144 7.62 -4.62 -9.34
CA LYS A 144 7.63 -5.38 -10.61
C LYS A 144 7.31 -6.86 -10.41
N SER A 145 7.69 -7.46 -9.27
CA SER A 145 7.34 -8.85 -8.95
C SER A 145 5.84 -9.05 -8.78
N GLU A 146 5.17 -8.14 -8.08
CA GLU A 146 3.70 -8.19 -7.96
C GLU A 146 3.04 -8.00 -9.32
N GLY A 147 3.53 -7.05 -10.13
CA GLY A 147 3.06 -6.86 -11.50
C GLY A 147 3.15 -8.13 -12.33
N ILE A 148 4.30 -8.82 -12.30
CA ILE A 148 4.47 -10.10 -13.01
C ILE A 148 3.58 -11.19 -12.42
N ALA A 149 3.43 -11.29 -11.08
CA ALA A 149 2.52 -12.25 -10.47
C ALA A 149 1.06 -12.04 -10.93
N GLN A 150 0.60 -10.79 -11.00
CA GLN A 150 -0.71 -10.43 -11.53
C GLN A 150 -0.87 -10.87 -12.99
N LEU A 151 0.12 -10.59 -13.84
CA LEU A 151 0.10 -10.98 -15.27
C LEU A 151 0.12 -12.50 -15.44
N MET A 152 0.96 -13.21 -14.70
CA MET A 152 1.03 -14.67 -14.76
C MET A 152 -0.26 -15.33 -14.28
N ALA A 153 -0.98 -14.74 -13.33
CA ALA A 153 -2.30 -15.21 -12.93
C ALA A 153 -3.32 -15.07 -14.09
N VAL A 154 -3.31 -13.95 -14.81
CA VAL A 154 -4.17 -13.76 -16.01
C VAL A 154 -3.79 -14.75 -17.10
N VAL A 155 -2.51 -14.97 -17.37
CA VAL A 155 -1.99 -15.94 -18.33
C VAL A 155 -2.44 -17.35 -17.97
N ALA A 156 -2.33 -17.74 -16.68
CA ALA A 156 -2.78 -19.05 -16.20
C ALA A 156 -4.28 -19.28 -16.48
N LEU A 157 -5.12 -18.28 -16.15
CA LEU A 157 -6.56 -18.36 -16.39
C LEU A 157 -6.89 -18.47 -17.90
N LYS A 158 -6.20 -17.70 -18.71
CA LYS A 158 -6.38 -17.74 -20.18
C LYS A 158 -5.93 -19.06 -20.80
N ARG A 159 -4.72 -19.53 -20.50
CA ARG A 159 -4.18 -20.82 -20.99
C ARG A 159 -5.02 -22.01 -20.50
N GLY A 160 -5.47 -21.96 -19.24
CA GLY A 160 -6.39 -22.95 -18.66
C GLY A 160 -7.80 -22.91 -19.27
N GLY A 161 -8.15 -21.87 -20.01
CA GLY A 161 -9.49 -21.69 -20.56
C GLY A 161 -10.55 -21.58 -19.46
N VAL A 162 -10.20 -20.98 -18.31
CA VAL A 162 -11.11 -20.80 -17.17
C VAL A 162 -12.24 -19.86 -17.56
N PRO A 163 -13.51 -20.27 -17.42
CA PRO A 163 -14.64 -19.38 -17.68
C PRO A 163 -14.66 -18.23 -16.67
N LEU A 164 -14.49 -17.01 -17.14
CA LEU A 164 -14.50 -15.81 -16.31
C LEU A 164 -15.91 -15.24 -16.20
N THR A 165 -16.38 -14.96 -15.00
CA THR A 165 -17.65 -14.24 -14.74
C THR A 165 -17.47 -12.73 -14.74
N ARG A 166 -16.22 -12.25 -14.59
CA ARG A 166 -15.81 -10.85 -14.57
C ARG A 166 -14.79 -10.58 -15.67
N ASP A 167 -14.80 -9.40 -16.24
CA ASP A 167 -13.65 -8.95 -17.02
C ASP A 167 -12.45 -8.76 -16.08
N LEU A 168 -11.25 -9.04 -16.56
CA LEU A 168 -10.00 -8.70 -15.90
C LEU A 168 -9.38 -7.51 -16.61
N VAL A 169 -9.20 -6.43 -15.89
CA VAL A 169 -8.53 -5.20 -16.35
C VAL A 169 -7.10 -5.22 -15.83
N ILE A 170 -6.15 -4.92 -16.67
CA ILE A 170 -4.72 -4.79 -16.33
C ILE A 170 -4.33 -3.35 -16.59
N ILE A 171 -3.72 -2.71 -15.58
CA ILE A 171 -3.20 -1.36 -15.70
C ILE A 171 -1.77 -1.37 -15.16
N ALA A 172 -0.84 -0.77 -15.90
CA ALA A 172 0.49 -0.48 -15.41
C ALA A 172 0.74 1.03 -15.49
N ASN A 173 1.01 1.67 -14.36
CA ASN A 173 1.18 3.12 -14.25
C ASN A 173 2.66 3.50 -14.15
N PRO A 174 3.07 4.66 -14.67
CA PRO A 174 4.33 5.31 -14.34
C PRO A 174 4.18 6.23 -13.12
N ASP A 175 5.31 6.65 -12.54
CA ASP A 175 5.43 7.77 -11.61
C ASP A 175 4.76 7.59 -10.23
N GLU A 176 4.59 6.37 -9.77
CA GLU A 176 4.12 6.11 -8.39
C GLU A 176 5.10 6.65 -7.37
N GLU A 177 6.38 6.33 -7.54
CA GLU A 177 7.51 6.61 -6.64
C GLU A 177 7.84 8.11 -6.47
N TRP A 178 7.23 8.97 -7.30
CA TRP A 178 7.48 10.41 -7.25
C TRP A 178 6.21 11.24 -7.10
N GLY A 179 5.20 11.02 -7.92
CA GLY A 179 4.04 11.92 -7.96
C GLY A 179 2.69 11.26 -8.25
N SER A 180 2.65 9.98 -8.55
CA SER A 180 1.42 9.26 -8.97
C SER A 180 0.72 9.90 -10.17
N THR A 181 1.47 10.59 -11.04
CA THR A 181 0.88 11.32 -12.17
C THR A 181 0.30 10.36 -13.21
N GLY A 182 0.85 9.15 -13.33
CA GLY A 182 0.32 8.10 -14.20
C GLY A 182 -1.09 7.68 -13.82
N ALA A 183 -1.27 7.25 -12.58
CA ALA A 183 -2.58 6.84 -12.06
C ALA A 183 -3.59 7.99 -12.04
N LEU A 184 -3.13 9.21 -11.71
CA LEU A 184 -3.96 10.41 -11.75
C LEU A 184 -4.47 10.69 -13.17
N THR A 185 -3.57 10.72 -14.16
CA THR A 185 -3.91 10.96 -15.58
C THR A 185 -4.84 9.86 -16.11
N PHE A 186 -4.55 8.60 -15.79
CA PHE A 186 -5.39 7.48 -16.19
C PHE A 186 -6.81 7.61 -15.64
N ALA A 187 -6.95 7.88 -14.34
CA ALA A 187 -8.24 8.02 -13.69
C ALA A 187 -9.02 9.27 -14.18
N ASP A 188 -8.33 10.34 -14.60
CA ASP A 188 -8.98 11.54 -15.14
C ASP A 188 -9.45 11.37 -16.58
N LYS A 189 -8.62 10.75 -17.44
CA LYS A 189 -8.88 10.68 -18.88
C LYS A 189 -9.58 9.42 -19.31
N HIS A 190 -9.42 8.32 -18.56
CA HIS A 190 -9.91 6.99 -18.95
C HIS A 190 -10.87 6.39 -17.92
N ALA A 191 -11.59 7.24 -17.16
CA ALA A 191 -12.61 6.80 -16.20
C ALA A 191 -13.70 5.91 -16.84
N ASP A 192 -13.96 6.10 -18.15
CA ASP A 192 -14.91 5.31 -18.92
C ASP A 192 -14.48 3.85 -19.05
N LEU A 193 -13.18 3.55 -19.13
CA LEU A 193 -12.64 2.19 -19.16
C LEU A 193 -12.82 1.46 -17.83
N LEU A 194 -13.14 2.19 -16.75
CA LEU A 194 -13.26 1.68 -15.39
C LEU A 194 -14.69 1.69 -14.83
N ARG A 195 -15.70 2.12 -15.60
CA ARG A 195 -17.10 2.28 -15.12
C ARG A 195 -17.69 1.01 -14.50
N ASP A 196 -17.32 -0.14 -15.02
CA ASP A 196 -17.79 -1.44 -14.58
C ASP A 196 -16.84 -2.15 -13.63
N VAL A 197 -15.73 -1.51 -13.21
CA VAL A 197 -14.80 -2.06 -12.24
C VAL A 197 -15.40 -1.94 -10.84
N GLU A 198 -15.47 -3.08 -10.13
CA GLU A 198 -15.96 -3.16 -8.76
C GLU A 198 -14.81 -3.15 -7.77
N PHE A 199 -13.80 -3.97 -8.04
CA PHE A 199 -12.62 -4.15 -7.20
C PHE A 199 -11.36 -3.84 -7.99
N LEU A 200 -10.43 -3.21 -7.31
CA LEU A 200 -9.07 -3.01 -7.79
C LEU A 200 -8.10 -3.47 -6.71
N PHE A 201 -7.08 -4.20 -7.07
CA PHE A 201 -6.00 -4.48 -6.15
C PHE A 201 -4.63 -4.18 -6.77
N THR A 202 -3.74 -3.76 -5.90
CA THR A 202 -2.36 -3.38 -6.17
C THR A 202 -1.52 -3.68 -4.92
N GLU A 203 -0.37 -3.10 -4.79
CA GLU A 203 0.49 -3.15 -3.63
C GLU A 203 -0.14 -2.63 -2.32
N GLY A 204 0.60 -2.75 -1.22
CA GLY A 204 0.20 -2.24 0.10
C GLY A 204 -0.59 -3.23 0.94
N GLY A 205 -0.54 -4.52 0.60
CA GLY A 205 -0.82 -5.61 1.51
C GLY A 205 0.35 -5.87 2.46
N THR A 206 0.12 -6.67 3.49
CA THR A 206 1.16 -7.05 4.44
C THR A 206 0.96 -8.48 4.90
N ASN A 207 1.94 -9.34 4.68
CA ASN A 207 1.92 -10.71 5.19
C ASN A 207 2.82 -10.82 6.41
N SER A 208 2.31 -11.39 7.50
CA SER A 208 3.14 -11.69 8.67
C SER A 208 3.66 -13.11 8.58
N VAL A 209 4.97 -13.24 8.45
CA VAL A 209 5.66 -14.53 8.38
C VAL A 209 6.61 -14.63 9.57
N ARG A 210 6.62 -15.77 10.25
CA ARG A 210 7.55 -16.07 11.33
C ARG A 210 8.08 -17.49 11.18
N ASN A 211 9.39 -17.66 11.11
CA ASN A 211 10.04 -18.95 10.88
C ASN A 211 9.39 -19.68 9.68
N ASP A 212 9.34 -19.04 8.52
CA ASP A 212 8.73 -19.52 7.26
C ASP A 212 7.25 -19.93 7.36
N THR A 213 6.60 -19.62 8.46
CA THR A 213 5.17 -19.86 8.65
C THR A 213 4.39 -18.55 8.50
N LEU A 214 3.44 -18.54 7.56
CA LEU A 214 2.49 -17.42 7.43
C LEU A 214 1.54 -17.43 8.64
N LEU A 215 1.54 -16.35 9.41
CA LEU A 215 0.65 -16.13 10.56
C LEU A 215 -0.66 -15.50 10.10
N PHE A 216 -0.57 -14.43 9.33
CA PHE A 216 -1.73 -13.82 8.70
C PHE A 216 -1.39 -13.19 7.35
N ARG A 217 -2.42 -13.06 6.53
CA ARG A 217 -2.41 -12.28 5.30
C ARG A 217 -3.18 -10.99 5.53
N GLY A 218 -2.49 -9.87 5.46
CA GLY A 218 -3.09 -8.54 5.63
C GLY A 218 -3.50 -7.94 4.29
N ILE A 219 -4.80 -7.68 4.15
CA ILE A 219 -5.32 -6.93 3.01
C ILE A 219 -5.31 -5.46 3.39
N GLY A 220 -4.58 -4.64 2.64
CA GLY A 220 -4.53 -3.20 2.80
C GLY A 220 -5.88 -2.57 2.42
N VAL A 221 -6.67 -2.16 3.41
CA VAL A 221 -8.00 -1.54 3.20
C VAL A 221 -7.96 -0.02 3.25
N SER A 222 -6.89 0.53 3.79
CA SER A 222 -6.68 1.98 3.92
C SER A 222 -5.20 2.30 3.89
N GLU A 223 -4.87 3.58 3.76
CA GLU A 223 -3.51 4.09 3.89
C GLU A 223 -3.49 5.45 4.56
N LYS A 224 -2.36 5.82 5.16
CA LYS A 224 -2.18 7.17 5.69
C LYS A 224 -1.99 8.15 4.53
N ARG A 225 -2.49 9.37 4.74
CA ARG A 225 -2.42 10.43 3.72
C ARG A 225 -1.18 11.29 3.96
N THR A 226 -0.36 11.44 2.95
CA THR A 226 0.78 12.35 2.96
C THR A 226 0.31 13.79 3.08
N PHE A 227 0.86 14.52 4.06
CA PHE A 227 0.52 15.93 4.34
C PHE A 227 1.78 16.73 4.66
N TRP A 228 2.79 16.65 3.82
CA TRP A 228 4.08 17.31 4.04
C TRP A 228 3.96 18.81 4.07
N GLN A 229 4.66 19.41 5.02
CA GLN A 229 4.68 20.84 5.23
C GLN A 229 6.12 21.36 5.27
N ARG A 230 6.34 22.52 4.66
CA ARG A 230 7.54 23.33 4.93
C ARG A 230 7.19 24.41 5.91
N LEU A 231 7.93 24.49 7.02
CA LEU A 231 7.86 25.58 7.99
C LEU A 231 8.97 26.57 7.66
N THR A 232 8.62 27.85 7.55
CA THR A 232 9.57 28.92 7.18
C THR A 232 9.45 30.07 8.16
N VAL A 233 10.60 30.57 8.62
CA VAL A 233 10.72 31.80 9.42
C VAL A 233 11.66 32.76 8.71
N ARG A 234 11.27 34.02 8.61
CA ARG A 234 12.09 35.08 8.05
C ARG A 234 12.60 36.04 9.14
N GLY A 235 13.77 36.60 8.93
CA GLY A 235 14.40 37.58 9.80
C GLY A 235 15.37 38.48 9.09
N THR A 236 16.03 39.36 9.83
CA THR A 236 17.01 40.28 9.26
C THR A 236 18.41 39.64 9.25
N PRO A 237 19.04 39.48 8.08
CA PRO A 237 20.37 38.94 8.01
C PRO A 237 21.40 39.87 8.65
N SER A 238 22.38 39.29 9.36
CA SER A 238 23.42 40.08 10.02
C SER A 238 24.67 39.23 10.31
N HIS A 239 25.73 39.90 10.79
CA HIS A 239 26.91 39.21 11.30
C HIS A 239 26.60 38.54 12.66
N ALA A 240 26.88 37.25 12.79
CA ALA A 240 26.52 36.46 13.98
C ALA A 240 27.13 36.96 15.31
N SER A 241 28.23 37.73 15.27
CA SER A 241 28.80 38.40 16.47
C SER A 241 27.92 39.51 17.05
N ARG A 242 26.86 39.93 16.31
CA ARG A 242 25.88 40.94 16.74
C ARG A 242 24.49 40.32 16.60
N PRO A 243 24.10 39.39 17.47
CA PRO A 243 22.85 38.70 17.36
C PRO A 243 21.65 39.63 17.49
N THR A 244 20.67 39.49 16.59
CA THR A 244 19.43 40.26 16.59
C THR A 244 18.29 39.46 17.20
N LYS A 245 17.24 40.11 17.70
CA LYS A 245 16.06 39.46 18.31
C LYS A 245 15.20 38.74 17.27
N ASP A 246 15.31 39.15 16.00
CA ASP A 246 14.55 38.58 14.86
C ASP A 246 15.31 37.49 14.09
N ASN A 247 16.38 36.90 14.70
CA ASN A 247 17.07 35.77 14.14
C ASN A 247 16.10 34.59 13.88
N PRO A 248 15.91 34.16 12.62
CA PRO A 248 14.93 33.14 12.27
C PRO A 248 15.28 31.75 12.83
N VAL A 249 16.55 31.44 13.03
CA VAL A 249 17.02 30.08 13.42
C VAL A 249 16.52 29.68 14.82
N PRO A 250 16.79 30.44 15.92
CA PRO A 250 16.26 30.08 17.24
C PRO A 250 14.75 30.02 17.29
N ARG A 251 14.07 30.87 16.50
CA ARG A 251 12.61 30.91 16.43
C ARG A 251 12.04 29.64 15.79
N LEU A 252 12.65 29.18 14.68
CA LEU A 252 12.29 27.91 14.04
C LEU A 252 12.56 26.73 14.98
N VAL A 253 13.72 26.69 15.63
CA VAL A 253 14.07 25.62 16.61
C VAL A 253 13.02 25.53 17.71
N ALA A 254 12.58 26.66 18.27
CA ALA A 254 11.54 26.67 19.29
C ALA A 254 10.17 26.17 18.79
N ALA A 255 9.83 26.42 17.52
CA ALA A 255 8.64 25.87 16.89
C ALA A 255 8.73 24.36 16.70
N LEU A 256 9.87 23.88 16.23
CA LEU A 256 10.13 22.46 16.02
C LEU A 256 10.16 21.67 17.34
N ASP A 257 10.72 22.25 18.42
CA ASP A 257 10.70 21.62 19.75
C ASP A 257 9.27 21.38 20.24
N ARG A 258 8.36 22.37 20.04
CA ARG A 258 6.95 22.19 20.36
C ARG A 258 6.27 21.12 19.54
N LEU A 259 6.57 21.04 18.25
CA LEU A 259 6.03 19.96 17.39
C LEU A 259 6.58 18.59 17.75
N ALA A 260 7.87 18.48 18.06
CA ALA A 260 8.51 17.22 18.46
C ALA A 260 7.95 16.66 19.78
N LYS A 261 7.50 17.51 20.67
CA LYS A 261 6.88 17.15 21.96
C LYS A 261 5.37 16.93 21.88
N TYR A 262 4.75 17.32 20.75
CA TYR A 262 3.31 17.20 20.60
C TYR A 262 2.90 15.76 20.29
N GLU A 263 2.15 15.16 21.20
CA GLU A 263 1.50 13.87 20.97
C GLU A 263 0.13 14.08 20.32
N THR A 264 -0.01 13.61 19.08
CA THR A 264 -1.31 13.64 18.39
C THR A 264 -2.32 12.72 19.07
N PRO A 265 -3.61 13.03 19.09
CA PRO A 265 -4.64 12.18 19.68
C PRO A 265 -4.66 10.78 19.05
N LEU A 266 -4.91 9.78 19.90
CA LEU A 266 -5.14 8.41 19.44
C LEU A 266 -6.54 8.28 18.84
N HIS A 267 -6.63 7.55 17.74
CA HIS A 267 -7.88 7.32 17.02
C HIS A 267 -7.85 5.95 16.35
N VAL A 268 -8.92 5.17 16.54
CA VAL A 268 -9.03 3.80 16.01
C VAL A 268 -10.06 3.79 14.89
N THR A 269 -9.61 3.57 13.66
CA THR A 269 -10.52 3.40 12.51
C THR A 269 -11.11 1.98 12.48
N PRO A 270 -12.23 1.74 11.77
CA PRO A 270 -12.85 0.40 11.69
C PRO A 270 -11.90 -0.70 11.21
N GLY A 271 -11.07 -0.44 10.20
CA GLY A 271 -10.08 -1.38 9.70
C GLY A 271 -8.99 -1.69 10.72
N VAL A 272 -8.55 -0.69 11.48
CA VAL A 272 -7.56 -0.84 12.56
C VAL A 272 -8.16 -1.62 13.74
N ASP A 273 -9.42 -1.37 14.11
CA ASP A 273 -10.11 -2.16 15.15
C ASP A 273 -10.21 -3.64 14.75
N ARG A 274 -10.59 -3.92 13.49
CA ARG A 274 -10.59 -5.28 12.95
C ARG A 274 -9.21 -5.92 13.02
N TYR A 275 -8.16 -5.21 12.58
CA TYR A 275 -6.78 -5.68 12.64
C TYR A 275 -6.40 -6.14 14.05
N PHE A 276 -6.57 -5.29 15.05
CA PHE A 276 -6.22 -5.62 16.43
C PHE A 276 -7.05 -6.77 16.99
N ARG A 277 -8.34 -6.82 16.69
CA ARG A 277 -9.21 -7.93 17.09
C ARG A 277 -8.74 -9.26 16.48
N ASP A 278 -8.37 -9.26 15.21
CA ASP A 278 -7.94 -10.47 14.52
C ASP A 278 -6.58 -10.98 15.01
N ILE A 279 -5.58 -10.10 15.19
CA ILE A 279 -4.27 -10.48 15.69
C ILE A 279 -4.28 -10.85 17.17
N SER A 280 -5.30 -10.46 17.93
CA SER A 280 -5.41 -10.77 19.36
C SER A 280 -5.29 -12.25 19.70
N ARG A 281 -5.60 -13.12 18.74
CA ARG A 281 -5.50 -14.59 18.85
C ARG A 281 -4.08 -15.10 19.03
N ASP A 282 -3.09 -14.34 18.55
CA ASP A 282 -1.67 -14.69 18.64
C ASP A 282 -1.02 -14.21 19.95
N TYR A 283 -1.80 -13.51 20.78
CA TYR A 283 -1.34 -12.95 22.06
C TYR A 283 -2.14 -13.56 23.22
N PRO A 284 -1.52 -14.43 24.05
CA PRO A 284 -2.22 -15.04 25.18
C PRO A 284 -2.45 -14.06 26.33
N GLY A 285 -3.47 -14.35 27.15
CA GLY A 285 -3.72 -13.64 28.41
C GLY A 285 -4.19 -12.20 28.25
N GLU A 286 -3.70 -11.33 29.11
CA GLU A 286 -4.13 -9.91 29.21
C GLU A 286 -3.84 -9.13 27.93
N ARG A 287 -2.70 -9.38 27.27
CA ARG A 287 -2.34 -8.73 26.01
C ARG A 287 -3.34 -9.00 24.88
N GLY A 288 -3.80 -10.24 24.75
CA GLY A 288 -4.85 -10.57 23.79
C GLY A 288 -6.20 -9.88 24.10
N GLN A 289 -6.51 -9.70 25.37
CA GLN A 289 -7.71 -8.95 25.78
C GLN A 289 -7.59 -7.46 25.41
N TRP A 290 -6.41 -6.86 25.64
CA TRP A 290 -6.14 -5.46 25.25
C TRP A 290 -6.30 -5.25 23.76
N LEU A 291 -5.72 -6.12 22.93
CA LEU A 291 -5.84 -5.99 21.47
C LEU A 291 -7.27 -6.21 20.98
N ARG A 292 -8.00 -7.18 21.56
CA ARG A 292 -9.40 -7.44 21.19
C ARG A 292 -10.32 -6.25 21.42
N ASN A 293 -10.01 -5.43 22.41
CA ASN A 293 -10.78 -4.27 22.82
C ASN A 293 -9.91 -3.00 22.76
N VAL A 294 -9.14 -2.82 21.69
CA VAL A 294 -8.10 -1.78 21.59
C VAL A 294 -8.61 -0.39 21.96
N SER A 295 -9.78 0.00 21.46
CA SER A 295 -10.36 1.33 21.71
C SER A 295 -10.54 1.64 23.19
N SER A 296 -11.01 0.70 23.99
CA SER A 296 -11.15 0.87 25.45
C SER A 296 -9.84 0.65 26.19
N SER A 297 -9.00 -0.26 25.71
CA SER A 297 -7.72 -0.60 26.34
C SER A 297 -6.71 0.55 26.30
N LEU A 298 -6.79 1.45 25.33
CA LEU A 298 -5.96 2.64 25.25
C LEU A 298 -6.19 3.65 26.41
N ALA A 299 -7.25 3.48 27.19
CA ALA A 299 -7.47 4.23 28.43
C ALA A 299 -6.67 3.67 29.63
N ASP A 300 -6.29 2.39 29.59
CA ASP A 300 -5.41 1.77 30.59
C ASP A 300 -3.94 2.16 30.30
N PRO A 301 -3.21 2.80 31.22
CA PRO A 301 -1.82 3.21 31.01
C PRO A 301 -0.89 2.06 30.63
N ARG A 302 -1.05 0.86 31.22
CA ARG A 302 -0.20 -0.31 30.95
C ARG A 302 -0.45 -0.86 29.54
N ALA A 303 -1.72 -0.97 29.15
CA ALA A 303 -2.10 -1.41 27.81
C ALA A 303 -1.62 -0.40 26.77
N ARG A 304 -1.85 0.90 27.01
CA ARG A 304 -1.43 1.99 26.14
C ARG A 304 0.08 2.00 25.93
N GLU A 305 0.88 1.92 26.99
CA GLU A 305 2.34 1.88 26.90
C GLU A 305 2.80 0.70 26.06
N TRP A 306 2.28 -0.50 26.33
CA TRP A 306 2.66 -1.70 25.59
C TRP A 306 2.22 -1.63 24.12
N ILE A 307 0.99 -1.21 23.81
CA ILE A 307 0.49 -1.11 22.44
C ILE A 307 1.32 -0.08 21.65
N LEU A 308 1.59 1.09 22.24
CA LEU A 308 2.32 2.17 21.56
C LEU A 308 3.84 1.95 21.50
N SER A 309 4.37 0.95 22.20
CA SER A 309 5.78 0.56 22.06
C SER A 309 6.09 -0.10 20.70
N ASP A 310 5.09 -0.65 20.02
CA ASP A 310 5.22 -1.11 18.64
C ASP A 310 5.10 0.07 17.69
N VAL A 311 6.12 0.26 16.84
CA VAL A 311 6.23 1.42 15.94
C VAL A 311 5.10 1.46 14.91
N TYR A 312 4.74 0.30 14.35
CA TYR A 312 3.66 0.21 13.38
C TYR A 312 2.29 0.46 14.04
N TRP A 313 2.02 -0.16 15.20
CA TRP A 313 0.76 0.05 15.90
C TRP A 313 0.58 1.50 16.34
N ASN A 314 1.65 2.13 16.84
CA ASN A 314 1.62 3.54 17.18
C ASN A 314 1.29 4.40 15.95
N ALA A 315 1.88 4.09 14.79
CA ALA A 315 1.68 4.86 13.56
C ALA A 315 0.25 4.73 12.99
N ILE A 316 -0.40 3.56 13.10
CA ILE A 316 -1.78 3.35 12.60
C ILE A 316 -2.86 3.84 13.58
N LEU A 317 -2.48 4.20 14.81
CA LEU A 317 -3.39 4.69 15.85
C LEU A 317 -3.43 6.22 15.96
N ARG A 318 -2.63 6.96 15.20
CA ARG A 318 -2.61 8.44 15.25
C ARG A 318 -2.06 9.07 13.98
N ASN A 319 -2.28 10.36 13.81
CA ASN A 319 -1.49 11.13 12.87
C ASN A 319 -0.02 11.13 13.34
N THR A 320 0.94 11.04 12.41
CA THR A 320 2.36 11.07 12.76
C THR A 320 3.03 12.34 12.26
N ILE A 321 4.02 12.82 12.99
CA ILE A 321 4.79 14.03 12.66
C ILE A 321 6.26 13.66 12.79
N SER A 322 7.01 13.79 11.69
CA SER A 322 8.45 13.54 11.64
C SER A 322 9.18 14.77 11.09
N LEU A 323 10.14 15.28 11.85
CA LEU A 323 11.00 16.36 11.40
C LEU A 323 12.10 15.76 10.51
N THR A 324 12.12 16.10 9.22
CA THR A 324 12.97 15.41 8.24
C THR A 324 14.02 16.31 7.59
N GLY A 325 13.74 17.60 7.44
CA GLY A 325 14.67 18.55 6.83
C GLY A 325 14.86 19.78 7.72
N LEU A 326 16.08 20.32 7.75
CA LEU A 326 16.39 21.56 8.48
C LEU A 326 17.42 22.37 7.69
N GLN A 327 17.11 23.62 7.41
CA GLN A 327 17.96 24.55 6.69
C GLN A 327 18.06 25.88 7.43
N GLY A 328 19.24 26.44 7.41
CA GLY A 328 19.54 27.76 8.01
C GLY A 328 20.70 28.43 7.28
N SER A 329 21.67 28.97 8.02
CA SER A 329 22.86 29.55 7.40
C SER A 329 23.80 28.44 6.89
N ASN A 330 24.40 28.67 5.73
CA ASN A 330 25.50 27.86 5.20
C ASN A 330 26.89 28.33 5.71
N LYS A 331 26.93 29.36 6.57
CA LYS A 331 28.16 29.93 7.11
C LYS A 331 27.97 30.33 8.59
N THR A 332 28.87 29.85 9.46
CA THR A 332 28.75 29.97 10.92
C THR A 332 28.64 31.41 11.41
N ASN A 333 29.31 32.37 10.77
CA ASN A 333 29.32 33.76 11.21
C ASN A 333 28.23 34.64 10.56
N VAL A 334 27.19 34.02 9.95
CA VAL A 334 26.07 34.71 9.28
C VAL A 334 24.75 34.30 9.90
N ILE A 335 23.94 35.28 10.30
CA ILE A 335 22.51 35.10 10.58
C ILE A 335 21.80 35.14 9.22
N PRO A 336 21.08 34.07 8.82
CA PRO A 336 20.44 34.03 7.51
C PRO A 336 19.17 34.87 7.45
N PRO A 337 18.70 35.28 6.26
CA PRO A 337 17.42 35.98 6.11
C PRO A 337 16.21 35.07 6.32
N GLU A 338 16.43 33.75 6.26
CA GLU A 338 15.39 32.74 6.37
C GLU A 338 15.96 31.47 6.99
N ALA A 339 15.13 30.78 7.77
CA ALA A 339 15.36 29.40 8.19
C ALA A 339 14.11 28.57 7.87
N SER A 340 14.28 27.31 7.45
CA SER A 340 13.18 26.43 7.09
C SER A 340 13.37 25.01 7.59
N ALA A 341 12.26 24.28 7.75
CA ALA A 341 12.25 22.87 8.06
C ALA A 341 11.19 22.16 7.22
N GLU A 342 11.47 20.92 6.86
CA GLU A 342 10.49 20.03 6.26
C GLU A 342 9.99 19.04 7.28
N VAL A 343 8.68 18.82 7.25
CA VAL A 343 7.98 17.99 8.23
C VAL A 343 7.11 16.99 7.47
N ASP A 344 7.42 15.71 7.60
CA ASP A 344 6.57 14.63 7.10
C ASP A 344 5.43 14.41 8.11
N ILE A 345 4.24 14.79 7.71
CA ILE A 345 3.00 14.56 8.45
C ILE A 345 2.20 13.51 7.69
N ARG A 346 1.77 12.47 8.40
CA ARG A 346 0.90 11.42 7.85
C ARG A 346 -0.43 11.42 8.61
N LEU A 347 -1.51 11.68 7.89
CA LEU A 347 -2.86 11.72 8.46
C LEU A 347 -3.50 10.33 8.39
N LEU A 348 -4.29 9.99 9.40
CA LEU A 348 -5.25 8.89 9.30
C LEU A 348 -6.29 9.21 8.20
N PRO A 349 -6.90 8.20 7.56
CA PRO A 349 -7.74 8.40 6.38
C PRO A 349 -8.95 9.31 6.63
N ASP A 350 -9.53 9.31 7.81
CA ASP A 350 -10.72 10.07 8.19
C ASP A 350 -10.41 11.47 8.75
N GLN A 351 -9.15 11.88 8.85
CA GLN A 351 -8.77 13.17 9.41
C GLN A 351 -8.90 14.30 8.38
N ASN A 352 -9.42 15.45 8.83
CA ASN A 352 -9.51 16.64 8.00
C ASN A 352 -8.18 17.41 8.02
N PRO A 353 -7.52 17.63 6.85
CA PRO A 353 -6.22 18.30 6.78
C PRO A 353 -6.22 19.74 7.35
N ASP A 354 -7.29 20.50 7.10
CA ASP A 354 -7.38 21.90 7.56
C ASP A 354 -7.48 21.97 9.09
N SER A 355 -8.24 21.05 9.69
CA SER A 355 -8.37 20.95 11.15
C SER A 355 -7.04 20.56 11.80
N VAL A 356 -6.32 19.60 11.18
CA VAL A 356 -4.99 19.21 11.66
C VAL A 356 -4.01 20.37 11.52
N LEU A 357 -3.99 21.07 10.39
CA LEU A 357 -3.13 22.26 10.19
C LEU A 357 -3.41 23.36 11.23
N ALA A 358 -4.68 23.63 11.52
CA ALA A 358 -5.06 24.61 12.55
C ALA A 358 -4.51 24.20 13.93
N THR A 359 -4.62 22.92 14.28
CA THR A 359 -4.06 22.37 15.52
C THR A 359 -2.54 22.52 15.57
N LEU A 360 -1.82 22.17 14.48
CA LEU A 360 -0.35 22.31 14.44
C LEU A 360 0.10 23.77 14.54
N LYS A 361 -0.61 24.70 13.91
CA LYS A 361 -0.37 26.15 14.08
C LYS A 361 -0.57 26.61 15.53
N ALA A 362 -1.60 26.08 16.21
CA ALA A 362 -1.84 26.37 17.62
C ALA A 362 -0.73 25.78 18.52
N VAL A 363 -0.24 24.59 18.24
CA VAL A 363 0.89 23.96 18.94
C VAL A 363 2.17 24.77 18.76
N VAL A 364 2.45 25.20 17.53
CA VAL A 364 3.61 26.06 17.24
C VAL A 364 3.50 27.42 17.95
N ALA A 365 2.31 27.95 18.13
CA ALA A 365 2.02 29.17 18.87
C ALA A 365 2.91 30.38 18.49
N ASP A 366 3.25 30.49 17.19
CA ASP A 366 4.05 31.59 16.64
C ASP A 366 3.60 31.91 15.21
N THR A 367 2.98 33.08 15.05
CA THR A 367 2.40 33.52 13.78
C THR A 367 3.45 33.89 12.71
N ALA A 368 4.72 34.05 13.08
CA ALA A 368 5.80 34.27 12.11
C ALA A 368 6.28 32.94 11.46
N VAL A 369 5.91 31.81 12.02
CA VAL A 369 6.17 30.50 11.40
C VAL A 369 5.13 30.23 10.33
N ARG A 370 5.54 30.26 9.09
CA ARG A 370 4.67 30.01 7.93
C ARG A 370 4.68 28.55 7.57
N PHE A 371 3.50 27.95 7.51
CA PHE A 371 3.29 26.61 6.97
C PHE A 371 2.97 26.69 5.47
N THR A 372 3.71 25.95 4.67
CA THR A 372 3.51 25.85 3.22
C THR A 372 3.41 24.38 2.86
N PRO A 373 2.29 23.91 2.24
CA PRO A 373 2.17 22.53 1.83
C PRO A 373 3.20 22.20 0.73
N LEU A 374 3.85 21.06 0.83
CA LEU A 374 4.75 20.53 -0.17
C LEU A 374 4.02 19.56 -1.12
N ILE A 375 2.91 19.01 -0.67
CA ILE A 375 2.07 18.10 -1.43
C ILE A 375 0.60 18.34 -1.09
N VAL A 376 -0.27 18.10 -2.07
CA VAL A 376 -1.73 18.09 -1.85
C VAL A 376 -2.13 16.68 -1.34
N PRO A 377 -2.82 16.60 -0.19
CA PRO A 377 -3.26 15.31 0.34
C PRO A 377 -4.17 14.59 -0.65
N LYS A 378 -3.86 13.31 -0.93
CA LYS A 378 -4.67 12.45 -1.79
C LYS A 378 -6.06 12.18 -1.17
N THR A 379 -7.00 11.69 -1.96
CA THR A 379 -8.36 11.32 -1.53
C THR A 379 -8.32 10.30 -0.39
N PRO A 380 -9.01 10.57 0.73
CA PRO A 380 -9.08 9.60 1.83
C PRO A 380 -9.93 8.39 1.46
N PHE A 381 -9.58 7.22 1.98
CA PHE A 381 -10.41 6.03 1.83
C PHE A 381 -10.18 5.01 2.93
N GLU A 382 -11.22 4.23 3.20
CA GLU A 382 -11.17 2.93 3.84
C GLU A 382 -12.11 2.02 3.05
N SER A 383 -11.60 0.91 2.52
CA SER A 383 -12.36 -0.05 1.73
C SER A 383 -13.08 -1.04 2.63
N GLU A 384 -14.25 -1.51 2.17
CA GLU A 384 -15.08 -2.43 2.93
C GLU A 384 -14.43 -3.81 3.06
N THR A 385 -14.55 -4.42 4.23
CA THR A 385 -14.04 -5.77 4.50
C THR A 385 -15.09 -6.87 4.33
N ASN A 386 -16.35 -6.51 4.06
CA ASN A 386 -17.44 -7.44 3.81
C ASN A 386 -17.80 -7.52 2.31
N THR A 387 -16.83 -7.86 1.47
CA THR A 387 -16.98 -7.92 0.01
C THR A 387 -16.69 -9.32 -0.53
N ASP A 388 -17.16 -9.61 -1.75
CA ASP A 388 -16.83 -10.86 -2.45
C ASP A 388 -15.33 -11.03 -2.61
N PHE A 389 -14.61 -9.93 -2.87
CA PHE A 389 -13.17 -9.96 -3.00
C PHE A 389 -12.49 -10.40 -1.71
N PHE A 390 -12.83 -9.76 -0.57
CA PHE A 390 -12.24 -10.08 0.71
C PHE A 390 -12.51 -11.54 1.11
N ARG A 391 -13.77 -12.00 0.93
CA ARG A 391 -14.13 -13.41 1.16
C ARG A 391 -13.39 -14.39 0.25
N ALA A 392 -13.12 -14.01 -1.00
CA ALA A 392 -12.35 -14.85 -1.91
C ALA A 392 -10.89 -15.00 -1.43
N VAL A 393 -10.26 -13.92 -0.98
CA VAL A 393 -8.90 -13.97 -0.41
C VAL A 393 -8.88 -14.82 0.87
N GLU A 394 -9.88 -14.66 1.76
CA GLU A 394 -10.02 -15.50 2.97
C GLU A 394 -10.12 -17.00 2.63
N ARG A 395 -10.93 -17.36 1.63
CA ARG A 395 -11.09 -18.75 1.20
C ARG A 395 -9.79 -19.32 0.64
N VAL A 396 -9.18 -18.63 -0.33
CA VAL A 396 -7.92 -19.07 -0.96
C VAL A 396 -6.79 -19.16 0.08
N SER A 397 -6.70 -18.18 0.96
CA SER A 397 -5.71 -18.20 2.03
C SER A 397 -5.87 -19.43 2.94
N ARG A 398 -7.11 -19.77 3.31
CA ARG A 398 -7.41 -20.94 4.14
C ARG A 398 -7.11 -22.26 3.43
N GLU A 399 -7.31 -22.33 2.11
CA GLU A 399 -7.00 -23.51 1.30
C GLU A 399 -5.50 -23.79 1.22
N HIS A 400 -4.69 -22.76 1.08
CA HIS A 400 -3.22 -22.86 0.94
C HIS A 400 -2.46 -22.79 2.27
N ASP A 401 -2.96 -22.02 3.22
CA ASP A 401 -2.35 -21.79 4.53
C ASP A 401 -3.40 -21.95 5.65
N PRO A 402 -3.86 -23.18 5.96
CA PRO A 402 -4.98 -23.43 6.88
C PRO A 402 -4.81 -22.84 8.31
N ARG A 403 -3.56 -22.57 8.70
CA ARG A 403 -3.24 -21.97 10.01
C ARG A 403 -3.24 -20.44 9.99
N ALA A 404 -3.10 -19.84 8.80
CA ALA A 404 -3.12 -18.40 8.64
C ALA A 404 -4.55 -17.87 8.62
N PHE A 405 -4.71 -16.65 9.07
CA PHE A 405 -5.98 -15.91 8.92
C PHE A 405 -5.79 -14.70 8.00
N VAL A 406 -6.89 -14.13 7.55
CA VAL A 406 -6.88 -12.88 6.77
C VAL A 406 -7.43 -11.76 7.65
N THR A 407 -6.76 -10.62 7.62
CA THR A 407 -7.18 -9.42 8.35
C THR A 407 -7.05 -8.18 7.47
N SER A 408 -7.64 -7.07 7.90
CA SER A 408 -7.42 -5.75 7.32
C SER A 408 -6.12 -5.15 7.83
N THR A 409 -5.42 -4.38 6.99
CA THR A 409 -4.25 -3.59 7.40
C THR A 409 -4.37 -2.17 6.89
N MET A 410 -3.66 -1.24 7.55
CA MET A 410 -3.48 0.13 7.09
C MET A 410 -2.02 0.32 6.66
N LEU A 411 -1.79 0.73 5.43
CA LEU A 411 -0.45 1.11 5.00
C LEU A 411 -0.07 2.47 5.62
N THR A 412 1.11 2.56 6.20
CA THR A 412 1.64 3.84 6.74
C THR A 412 2.27 4.72 5.66
N GLY A 413 2.60 4.14 4.50
CA GLY A 413 3.02 4.81 3.27
C GLY A 413 1.84 5.35 2.45
N ALA A 414 2.05 5.49 1.16
CA ALA A 414 1.05 5.91 0.18
C ALA A 414 1.24 5.11 -1.11
N THR A 415 0.17 4.99 -1.92
CA THR A 415 0.15 4.27 -3.20
C THR A 415 -0.71 5.02 -4.22
N ASP A 416 -0.91 4.40 -5.38
CA ASP A 416 -1.85 4.90 -6.41
C ASP A 416 -3.34 4.65 -6.09
N ARG A 417 -3.67 3.89 -5.05
CA ARG A 417 -5.07 3.52 -4.70
C ARG A 417 -6.03 4.70 -4.60
N PRO A 418 -5.67 5.85 -3.97
CA PRO A 418 -6.56 7.01 -3.87
C PRO A 418 -7.07 7.54 -5.21
N MET A 419 -6.26 7.40 -6.28
CA MET A 419 -6.62 7.90 -7.62
C MET A 419 -7.80 7.12 -8.20
N TYR A 420 -7.85 5.82 -7.95
CA TYR A 420 -8.95 4.95 -8.40
C TYR A 420 -10.13 4.96 -7.43
N ARG A 421 -9.87 5.13 -6.12
CA ARG A 421 -10.95 5.20 -5.12
C ARG A 421 -11.94 6.33 -5.38
N ARG A 422 -11.47 7.49 -5.87
CA ARG A 422 -12.34 8.62 -6.22
C ARG A 422 -13.36 8.32 -7.33
N LEU A 423 -13.15 7.25 -8.11
CA LEU A 423 -14.08 6.73 -9.11
C LEU A 423 -15.14 5.79 -8.50
N GLY A 424 -15.16 5.61 -7.18
CA GLY A 424 -16.10 4.73 -6.48
C GLY A 424 -15.69 3.25 -6.45
N ILE A 425 -14.48 2.91 -6.93
CA ILE A 425 -13.95 1.54 -6.93
C ILE A 425 -13.50 1.16 -5.52
N GLN A 426 -13.78 -0.07 -5.08
CA GLN A 426 -13.20 -0.63 -3.87
C GLN A 426 -11.75 -1.04 -4.15
N VAL A 427 -10.79 -0.41 -3.44
CA VAL A 427 -9.35 -0.55 -3.69
C VAL A 427 -8.67 -1.30 -2.53
N TYR A 428 -7.88 -2.32 -2.86
CA TYR A 428 -7.21 -3.15 -1.87
C TYR A 428 -5.71 -3.25 -2.14
N GLY A 429 -4.92 -3.31 -1.07
CA GLY A 429 -3.53 -3.73 -1.13
C GLY A 429 -3.43 -5.23 -0.91
N VAL A 430 -2.77 -5.93 -1.81
CA VAL A 430 -2.59 -7.39 -1.71
C VAL A 430 -1.17 -7.75 -2.08
N ASP A 431 -0.41 -8.27 -1.12
CA ASP A 431 0.90 -8.84 -1.37
C ASP A 431 0.73 -10.35 -1.59
N PRO A 432 1.08 -10.89 -2.77
CA PRO A 432 0.98 -12.32 -3.07
C PRO A 432 2.12 -13.14 -2.44
N PHE A 433 3.21 -12.52 -2.00
CA PHE A 433 4.43 -13.19 -1.57
C PHE A 433 4.46 -13.42 -0.05
N ARG A 434 5.28 -14.37 0.37
CA ARG A 434 5.65 -14.59 1.77
C ARG A 434 7.01 -13.92 2.00
N THR A 435 7.00 -12.61 2.20
CA THR A 435 8.22 -11.87 2.53
C THR A 435 8.74 -12.34 3.89
N ASN A 436 9.95 -12.84 3.94
CA ASN A 436 10.57 -13.31 5.18
C ASN A 436 11.25 -12.16 5.94
N ASP A 437 11.73 -12.45 7.17
CA ASP A 437 12.37 -11.44 8.01
C ASP A 437 13.64 -10.83 7.36
N VAL A 438 14.35 -11.60 6.54
CA VAL A 438 15.58 -11.13 5.84
C VAL A 438 15.22 -10.12 4.76
N ASP A 439 14.24 -10.44 3.92
CA ASP A 439 13.76 -9.55 2.86
C ASP A 439 13.15 -8.28 3.45
N PHE A 440 12.40 -8.41 4.55
CA PHE A 440 11.83 -7.27 5.27
C PHE A 440 12.91 -6.35 5.85
N GLN A 441 14.01 -6.90 6.40
CA GLN A 441 15.13 -6.13 6.91
C GLN A 441 15.90 -5.40 5.81
N ARG A 442 15.98 -5.98 4.60
CA ARG A 442 16.58 -5.32 3.44
C ARG A 442 15.78 -4.11 2.99
N GLY A 443 14.46 -4.16 3.15
CA GLY A 443 13.52 -3.09 2.81
C GLY A 443 13.28 -2.94 1.31
N VAL A 444 12.12 -2.37 0.97
CA VAL A 444 11.67 -2.23 -0.43
C VAL A 444 12.56 -1.30 -1.26
N HIS A 445 13.16 -0.28 -0.63
CA HIS A 445 14.10 0.66 -1.25
C HIS A 445 15.57 0.36 -0.88
N GLY A 446 15.84 -0.78 -0.27
CA GLY A 446 17.18 -1.23 0.10
C GLY A 446 18.06 -1.56 -1.09
N ASN A 447 19.28 -1.95 -0.81
CA ASN A 447 20.24 -2.45 -1.79
C ASN A 447 20.37 -3.95 -1.62
N ASP A 448 20.36 -4.72 -2.71
CA ASP A 448 20.38 -6.19 -2.78
C ASP A 448 19.11 -6.87 -2.23
#